data_eaa17f7f4436abb241824e1adca051e6
#
_entry.id   eaa17f7f4436abb241824e1adca051e6
#
_cell.length_a   1.000
_cell.length_b   1.000
_cell.length_c   1.000
_cell.angle_alpha   90.00
_cell.angle_beta   90.00
_cell.angle_gamma   90.00
#
_symmetry.space_group_name_H-M   'P 1'
#
loop_
_entity.id
_entity.type
_entity.pdbx_description
1 polymer ?
#
loop_
_entity_poly.entity_id
_entity_poly.type
_entity_poly.pdbx_seq_one_letter_code
_entity_poly.pdbx_strand_id
1 'polypeptide(L)'
;MTIVIAYALFLLSGCVSPVTIGAVERSATYFAEPGFQPDREVFVSHDGAELGLTVWPAEGIDDPEYVVVGVHGMNDFANAFFMAAPYWAERGVTTYAYDQRGFGRSPGRGLWPDEELLRKDLRTAVSIARHEHPEARVAVIGISMGAAVAISAFGSDDPPDADLLIASGPGLRGWGAMNPIYKASLWMSAHTNPGWIVRPPARFVRIEPSDNIEMLREIWATPLMLRQNRIDQVYGVVTLMETAHKRAARIPQVIPTLMSYGANDYVVPEEGVKRTAKVLPEHVRTVYYEAGYHMLLRDLQSERVHEDYLAFIKDPGGQLPSGSPEWPFR
;
A
#
# COMPACT_ATOMS: atom_id res chain seq x y z
N MET A 1 49.82 5.04 -8.62
CA MET A 1 48.65 5.95 -8.42
C MET A 1 47.69 5.94 -9.62
N THR A 2 48.16 5.84 -10.85
CA THR A 2 47.32 5.94 -12.07
C THR A 2 46.38 4.74 -12.30
N ILE A 3 46.71 3.54 -11.87
CA ILE A 3 45.89 2.32 -12.04
C ILE A 3 44.66 2.33 -11.14
N VAL A 4 44.79 2.86 -9.90
CA VAL A 4 43.67 2.92 -8.95
C VAL A 4 42.60 3.95 -9.38
N ILE A 5 43.02 5.03 -10.02
CA ILE A 5 42.11 6.07 -10.57
C ILE A 5 41.34 5.52 -11.78
N ALA A 6 41.99 4.69 -12.63
CA ALA A 6 41.30 4.05 -13.76
C ALA A 6 40.25 3.04 -13.32
N TYR A 7 40.49 2.28 -12.25
CA TYR A 7 39.48 1.36 -11.66
C TYR A 7 38.30 2.09 -11.03
N ALA A 8 38.54 3.21 -10.35
CA ALA A 8 37.47 4.05 -9.77
C ALA A 8 36.60 4.72 -10.87
N LEU A 9 37.20 5.13 -11.97
CA LEU A 9 36.48 5.70 -13.13
C LEU A 9 35.69 4.61 -13.89
N PHE A 10 36.16 3.38 -13.94
CA PHE A 10 35.43 2.26 -14.55
C PHE A 10 34.23 1.84 -13.71
N LEU A 11 34.27 1.97 -12.37
CA LEU A 11 33.14 1.73 -11.48
C LEU A 11 32.05 2.81 -11.59
N LEU A 12 32.43 4.06 -11.91
CA LEU A 12 31.49 5.15 -12.09
C LEU A 12 30.78 5.12 -13.46
N SER A 13 31.43 4.55 -14.48
CA SER A 13 30.82 4.40 -15.82
C SER A 13 29.82 3.21 -15.92
N GLY A 14 29.69 2.41 -14.88
CA GLY A 14 28.77 1.27 -14.81
C GLY A 14 27.54 1.48 -13.92
N CYS A 15 27.38 2.67 -13.29
CA CYS A 15 26.18 2.96 -12.51
C CYS A 15 24.99 3.18 -13.43
N VAL A 16 23.94 2.36 -13.27
CA VAL A 16 22.63 2.53 -13.92
C VAL A 16 21.63 3.02 -12.89
N SER A 17 20.67 3.81 -13.33
CA SER A 17 19.54 4.18 -12.46
C SER A 17 18.59 3.00 -12.31
N PRO A 18 17.98 2.81 -11.12
CA PRO A 18 16.84 1.91 -10.97
C PRO A 18 15.76 2.23 -12.01
N VAL A 19 15.17 1.20 -12.61
CA VAL A 19 14.12 1.38 -13.62
C VAL A 19 12.82 1.70 -12.91
N THR A 20 12.15 2.77 -13.34
CA THR A 20 10.82 3.16 -12.84
C THR A 20 9.84 3.32 -13.99
N ILE A 21 8.57 3.00 -13.73
CA ILE A 21 7.47 3.32 -14.64
C ILE A 21 7.15 4.81 -14.44
N GLY A 22 7.20 5.59 -15.52
CA GLY A 22 6.70 6.95 -15.56
C GLY A 22 5.22 7.04 -15.88
N ALA A 23 4.70 8.27 -15.93
CA ALA A 23 3.36 8.57 -16.42
C ALA A 23 3.23 8.17 -17.90
N VAL A 24 2.02 7.83 -18.32
CA VAL A 24 1.73 7.60 -19.74
C VAL A 24 1.89 8.92 -20.48
N GLU A 25 2.70 8.92 -21.54
CA GLU A 25 2.78 10.08 -22.43
C GLU A 25 1.46 10.26 -23.18
N ARG A 26 0.80 11.39 -22.95
CA ARG A 26 -0.48 11.69 -23.56
C ARG A 26 -0.30 11.93 -25.06
N SER A 27 -0.96 11.10 -25.87
CA SER A 27 -1.16 11.40 -27.30
C SER A 27 -2.23 12.48 -27.44
N ALA A 28 -1.99 13.51 -28.26
CA ALA A 28 -2.90 14.65 -28.44
C ALA A 28 -4.27 14.29 -29.04
N THR A 29 -4.53 13.02 -29.35
CA THR A 29 -5.69 12.62 -30.17
C THR A 29 -6.78 11.82 -29.42
N TYR A 30 -6.50 11.27 -28.24
CA TYR A 30 -7.51 10.54 -27.47
C TYR A 30 -7.17 10.53 -25.97
N PHE A 31 -8.09 11.03 -25.15
CA PHE A 31 -8.05 10.91 -23.69
C PHE A 31 -9.34 10.26 -23.22
N ALA A 32 -9.22 9.12 -22.57
CA ALA A 32 -10.26 8.71 -21.66
C ALA A 32 -10.21 9.66 -20.43
N GLU A 33 -11.34 10.26 -20.10
CA GLU A 33 -11.46 11.03 -18.86
C GLU A 33 -11.21 10.10 -17.67
N PRO A 34 -10.55 10.58 -16.60
CA PRO A 34 -10.40 9.81 -15.38
C PRO A 34 -11.75 9.33 -14.86
N GLY A 35 -11.85 8.06 -14.49
CA GLY A 35 -13.11 7.48 -14.04
C GLY A 35 -13.01 6.01 -13.68
N PHE A 36 -13.95 5.53 -12.88
CA PHE A 36 -14.16 4.11 -12.67
C PHE A 36 -15.06 3.57 -13.79
N GLN A 37 -14.69 2.45 -14.37
CA GLN A 37 -15.43 1.73 -15.41
C GLN A 37 -15.63 0.28 -14.95
N PRO A 38 -16.58 0.00 -14.03
CA PRO A 38 -16.77 -1.31 -13.42
C PRO A 38 -17.04 -2.42 -14.44
N ASP A 39 -17.82 -2.14 -15.47
CA ASP A 39 -18.16 -3.10 -16.54
C ASP A 39 -16.93 -3.58 -17.33
N ARG A 40 -15.86 -2.78 -17.35
CA ARG A 40 -14.58 -3.11 -17.97
C ARG A 40 -13.53 -3.58 -16.96
N GLU A 41 -13.83 -3.53 -15.67
CA GLU A 41 -12.88 -3.73 -14.58
C GLU A 41 -11.66 -2.80 -14.67
N VAL A 42 -11.87 -1.54 -15.02
CA VAL A 42 -10.83 -0.53 -15.28
C VAL A 42 -11.06 0.72 -14.46
N PHE A 43 -9.98 1.22 -13.87
CA PHE A 43 -9.83 2.57 -13.37
C PHE A 43 -8.93 3.36 -14.34
N VAL A 44 -9.48 4.37 -14.99
CA VAL A 44 -8.72 5.31 -15.83
C VAL A 44 -8.14 6.39 -14.93
N SER A 45 -6.82 6.44 -14.83
CA SER A 45 -6.12 7.40 -13.97
C SER A 45 -5.88 8.74 -14.66
N HIS A 46 -5.32 9.70 -13.91
CA HIS A 46 -5.10 11.10 -14.32
C HIS A 46 -4.30 11.30 -15.63
N ASP A 47 -3.48 10.32 -16.00
CA ASP A 47 -2.67 10.34 -17.22
C ASP A 47 -3.24 9.45 -18.35
N GLY A 48 -4.45 8.92 -18.15
CA GLY A 48 -5.11 8.02 -19.09
C GLY A 48 -4.67 6.56 -19.00
N ALA A 49 -3.82 6.21 -18.01
CA ALA A 49 -3.48 4.81 -17.78
C ALA A 49 -4.70 4.02 -17.29
N GLU A 50 -4.94 2.87 -17.91
CA GLU A 50 -5.96 1.93 -17.48
C GLU A 50 -5.40 0.98 -16.43
N LEU A 51 -5.85 1.13 -15.19
CA LEU A 51 -5.48 0.29 -14.06
C LEU A 51 -6.59 -0.73 -13.79
N GLY A 52 -6.23 -1.94 -13.36
CA GLY A 52 -7.23 -2.94 -12.99
C GLY A 52 -8.10 -2.42 -11.84
N LEU A 53 -9.41 -2.65 -11.91
CA LEU A 53 -10.39 -2.25 -10.90
C LEU A 53 -11.19 -3.45 -10.46
N THR A 54 -11.50 -3.52 -9.17
CA THR A 54 -12.51 -4.43 -8.62
C THR A 54 -13.42 -3.62 -7.70
N VAL A 55 -14.72 -3.80 -7.88
CA VAL A 55 -15.74 -3.07 -7.11
C VAL A 55 -16.62 -4.07 -6.36
N TRP A 56 -16.86 -3.76 -5.10
CA TRP A 56 -17.87 -4.42 -4.26
C TRP A 56 -18.91 -3.35 -3.87
N PRO A 57 -20.03 -3.25 -4.59
CA PRO A 57 -21.06 -2.27 -4.28
C PRO A 57 -21.78 -2.63 -2.99
N ALA A 58 -22.26 -1.63 -2.26
CA ALA A 58 -23.11 -1.81 -1.09
C ALA A 58 -24.38 -2.58 -1.48
N GLU A 59 -24.73 -3.62 -0.76
CA GLU A 59 -25.85 -4.48 -1.10
C GLU A 59 -27.20 -3.77 -0.97
N GLY A 60 -27.90 -3.65 -2.09
CA GLY A 60 -29.25 -3.04 -2.15
C GLY A 60 -29.28 -1.53 -1.90
N ILE A 61 -28.13 -0.85 -2.01
CA ILE A 61 -28.00 0.60 -1.79
C ILE A 61 -27.29 1.23 -2.98
N ASP A 62 -28.00 2.06 -3.74
CA ASP A 62 -27.44 2.78 -4.90
C ASP A 62 -26.56 3.96 -4.46
N ASP A 63 -26.99 4.70 -3.42
CA ASP A 63 -26.25 5.85 -2.85
C ASP A 63 -25.72 5.50 -1.45
N PRO A 64 -24.53 4.89 -1.34
CA PRO A 64 -23.98 4.46 -0.06
C PRO A 64 -23.52 5.64 0.78
N GLU A 65 -23.77 5.60 2.11
CA GLU A 65 -23.24 6.59 3.05
C GLU A 65 -21.71 6.47 3.24
N TYR A 66 -21.12 5.32 2.88
CA TYR A 66 -19.71 5.01 3.11
C TYR A 66 -19.07 4.40 1.87
N VAL A 67 -17.94 4.96 1.48
CA VAL A 67 -17.16 4.47 0.34
C VAL A 67 -15.72 4.23 0.78
N VAL A 68 -15.15 3.12 0.34
CA VAL A 68 -13.75 2.76 0.58
C VAL A 68 -13.00 2.78 -0.74
N VAL A 69 -11.86 3.49 -0.76
CA VAL A 69 -10.82 3.36 -1.79
C VAL A 69 -9.71 2.46 -1.24
N GLY A 70 -9.59 1.26 -1.79
CA GLY A 70 -8.67 0.22 -1.34
C GLY A 70 -7.34 0.23 -2.10
N VAL A 71 -6.22 0.24 -1.37
CA VAL A 71 -4.85 0.25 -1.91
C VAL A 71 -4.08 -0.97 -1.40
N HIS A 72 -3.82 -1.92 -2.30
CA HIS A 72 -3.22 -3.22 -1.94
C HIS A 72 -1.72 -3.17 -1.59
N GLY A 73 -1.21 -4.25 -1.02
CA GLY A 73 0.21 -4.43 -0.66
C GLY A 73 1.10 -4.82 -1.84
N MET A 74 2.42 -4.90 -1.58
CA MET A 74 3.40 -5.32 -2.59
C MET A 74 3.11 -6.74 -3.08
N ASN A 75 3.28 -6.96 -4.37
CA ASN A 75 3.05 -8.24 -5.07
C ASN A 75 1.59 -8.68 -5.19
N ASP A 76 0.67 -7.99 -4.54
CA ASP A 76 -0.76 -8.24 -4.51
C ASP A 76 -1.48 -7.43 -5.61
N PHE A 77 -2.80 -7.41 -5.59
CA PHE A 77 -3.67 -6.68 -6.49
C PHE A 77 -4.98 -6.35 -5.76
N ALA A 78 -5.96 -5.74 -6.43
CA ALA A 78 -7.22 -5.31 -5.83
C ALA A 78 -7.92 -6.39 -4.99
N ASN A 79 -7.74 -7.66 -5.35
CA ASN A 79 -8.28 -8.81 -4.60
C ASN A 79 -7.72 -8.94 -3.16
N ALA A 80 -6.81 -8.08 -2.72
CA ALA A 80 -6.41 -8.00 -1.32
C ALA A 80 -7.58 -7.75 -0.36
N PHE A 81 -8.70 -7.23 -0.88
CA PHE A 81 -9.91 -6.88 -0.14
C PHE A 81 -11.02 -7.95 -0.22
N PHE A 82 -10.79 -9.09 -0.88
CA PHE A 82 -11.84 -10.08 -1.21
C PHE A 82 -12.58 -10.69 0.00
N MET A 83 -11.99 -10.68 1.19
CA MET A 83 -12.67 -11.13 2.41
C MET A 83 -13.37 -9.98 3.14
N ALA A 84 -12.75 -8.80 3.15
CA ALA A 84 -13.25 -7.64 3.89
C ALA A 84 -14.35 -6.89 3.12
N ALA A 85 -14.18 -6.68 1.82
CA ALA A 85 -15.09 -5.85 1.04
C ALA A 85 -16.51 -6.45 0.93
N PRO A 86 -16.72 -7.76 0.72
CA PRO A 86 -18.06 -8.36 0.81
C PRO A 86 -18.70 -8.18 2.19
N TYR A 87 -17.92 -8.37 3.28
CA TYR A 87 -18.41 -8.15 4.64
C TYR A 87 -18.90 -6.70 4.85
N TRP A 88 -18.20 -5.73 4.29
CA TRP A 88 -18.57 -4.31 4.35
C TRP A 88 -19.74 -3.98 3.41
N ALA A 89 -19.81 -4.63 2.22
CA ALA A 89 -20.90 -4.45 1.26
C ALA A 89 -22.27 -4.81 1.85
N GLU A 90 -22.37 -5.95 2.56
CA GLU A 90 -23.55 -6.37 3.34
C GLU A 90 -23.95 -5.33 4.39
N ARG A 91 -23.03 -4.41 4.76
CA ARG A 91 -23.23 -3.39 5.82
C ARG A 91 -23.26 -1.96 5.31
N GLY A 92 -23.50 -1.83 3.98
CA GLY A 92 -23.77 -0.54 3.34
C GLY A 92 -22.53 0.24 2.93
N VAL A 93 -21.38 -0.42 2.70
CA VAL A 93 -20.15 0.22 2.23
C VAL A 93 -19.83 -0.23 0.81
N THR A 94 -19.67 0.70 -0.12
CA THR A 94 -19.11 0.41 -1.43
C THR A 94 -17.58 0.46 -1.38
N THR A 95 -16.91 -0.54 -1.94
CA THR A 95 -15.45 -0.60 -1.99
C THR A 95 -14.95 -0.60 -3.43
N TYR A 96 -14.11 0.37 -3.77
CA TYR A 96 -13.34 0.45 -5.01
C TYR A 96 -11.88 0.11 -4.70
N ALA A 97 -11.38 -1.02 -5.19
CA ALA A 97 -9.97 -1.36 -5.06
C ALA A 97 -9.34 -1.47 -6.46
N TYR A 98 -8.18 -0.85 -6.62
CA TYR A 98 -7.49 -0.87 -7.91
C TYR A 98 -6.11 -1.55 -7.80
N ASP A 99 -5.70 -2.16 -8.90
CA ASP A 99 -4.36 -2.72 -9.03
C ASP A 99 -3.38 -1.57 -9.25
N GLN A 100 -2.45 -1.35 -8.34
CA GLN A 100 -1.44 -0.30 -8.50
C GLN A 100 -0.54 -0.60 -9.71
N ARG A 101 0.01 0.43 -10.33
CA ARG A 101 0.96 0.26 -11.46
C ARG A 101 2.08 -0.70 -11.08
N GLY A 102 2.47 -1.55 -12.01
CA GLY A 102 3.47 -2.58 -11.78
C GLY A 102 2.93 -3.87 -11.17
N PHE A 103 1.64 -3.93 -10.83
CA PHE A 103 0.99 -5.07 -10.16
C PHE A 103 -0.32 -5.49 -10.84
N GLY A 104 -0.77 -6.71 -10.54
CA GLY A 104 -2.05 -7.23 -11.00
C GLY A 104 -2.26 -7.14 -12.51
N ARG A 105 -3.37 -6.52 -12.92
CA ARG A 105 -3.80 -6.26 -14.30
C ARG A 105 -3.25 -4.94 -14.86
N SER A 106 -2.62 -4.12 -14.01
CA SER A 106 -2.14 -2.79 -14.37
C SER A 106 -0.85 -2.79 -15.20
N PRO A 107 -0.58 -1.70 -15.96
CA PRO A 107 0.59 -1.61 -16.82
C PRO A 107 1.92 -1.71 -16.05
N GLY A 108 2.96 -2.14 -16.77
CA GLY A 108 4.32 -2.19 -16.25
C GLY A 108 4.57 -3.31 -15.24
N ARG A 109 3.77 -4.38 -15.27
CA ARG A 109 3.83 -5.47 -14.31
C ARG A 109 5.25 -5.99 -14.09
N GLY A 110 5.68 -6.03 -12.83
CA GLY A 110 7.04 -6.43 -12.42
C GLY A 110 8.06 -5.30 -12.45
N LEU A 111 7.66 -4.07 -12.79
CA LEU A 111 8.49 -2.86 -12.68
C LEU A 111 7.99 -2.00 -11.53
N TRP A 112 8.88 -1.18 -10.96
CA TRP A 112 8.52 -0.25 -9.89
C TRP A 112 8.00 1.08 -10.47
N PRO A 113 6.83 1.59 -10.06
CA PRO A 113 6.37 2.91 -10.45
C PRO A 113 7.06 4.02 -9.65
N ASP A 114 7.08 5.24 -10.22
CA ASP A 114 7.47 6.42 -9.48
C ASP A 114 6.53 6.65 -8.28
N GLU A 115 7.09 7.06 -7.12
CA GLU A 115 6.29 7.24 -5.89
C GLU A 115 5.22 8.32 -6.04
N GLU A 116 5.52 9.42 -6.77
CA GLU A 116 4.54 10.48 -6.98
C GLU A 116 3.41 10.00 -7.90
N LEU A 117 3.71 9.11 -8.83
CA LEU A 117 2.71 8.51 -9.69
C LEU A 117 1.73 7.64 -8.90
N LEU A 118 2.24 6.85 -7.94
CA LEU A 118 1.38 6.08 -7.01
C LEU A 118 0.46 7.00 -6.19
N ARG A 119 1.01 8.13 -5.69
CA ARG A 119 0.21 9.12 -4.94
C ARG A 119 -0.83 9.82 -5.81
N LYS A 120 -0.50 10.13 -7.06
CA LYS A 120 -1.45 10.73 -8.02
C LYS A 120 -2.57 9.77 -8.38
N ASP A 121 -2.27 8.49 -8.60
CA ASP A 121 -3.29 7.49 -8.84
C ASP A 121 -4.27 7.40 -7.66
N LEU A 122 -3.76 7.39 -6.42
CA LEU A 122 -4.61 7.41 -5.23
C LEU A 122 -5.49 8.66 -5.14
N ARG A 123 -4.91 9.85 -5.36
CA ARG A 123 -5.69 11.11 -5.36
C ARG A 123 -6.79 11.08 -6.42
N THR A 124 -6.46 10.58 -7.59
CA THR A 124 -7.43 10.46 -8.70
C THR A 124 -8.56 9.51 -8.33
N ALA A 125 -8.24 8.32 -7.78
CA ALA A 125 -9.25 7.37 -7.34
C ALA A 125 -10.17 7.97 -6.26
N VAL A 126 -9.60 8.68 -5.28
CA VAL A 126 -10.36 9.37 -4.23
C VAL A 126 -11.24 10.49 -4.82
N SER A 127 -10.72 11.29 -5.75
CA SER A 127 -11.47 12.36 -6.41
C SER A 127 -12.66 11.83 -7.21
N ILE A 128 -12.48 10.69 -7.89
CA ILE A 128 -13.57 10.03 -8.62
C ILE A 128 -14.61 9.51 -7.63
N ALA A 129 -14.20 8.80 -6.57
CA ALA A 129 -15.11 8.30 -5.55
C ALA A 129 -15.92 9.43 -4.90
N ARG A 130 -15.28 10.57 -4.60
CA ARG A 130 -15.95 11.77 -4.11
C ARG A 130 -16.95 12.35 -5.11
N HIS A 131 -16.61 12.35 -6.39
CA HIS A 131 -17.50 12.86 -7.45
C HIS A 131 -18.70 11.94 -7.67
N GLU A 132 -18.51 10.63 -7.66
CA GLU A 132 -19.58 9.64 -7.85
C GLU A 132 -20.49 9.54 -6.60
N HIS A 133 -19.95 9.80 -5.41
CA HIS A 133 -20.66 9.71 -4.12
C HIS A 133 -20.46 10.99 -3.27
N PRO A 134 -21.01 12.13 -3.66
CA PRO A 134 -20.71 13.43 -3.06
C PRO A 134 -21.10 13.54 -1.58
N GLU A 135 -22.13 12.79 -1.16
CA GLU A 135 -22.61 12.80 0.23
C GLU A 135 -21.97 11.68 1.10
N ALA A 136 -21.23 10.76 0.47
CA ALA A 136 -20.64 9.66 1.19
C ALA A 136 -19.40 10.09 1.97
N ARG A 137 -19.14 9.42 3.09
CA ARG A 137 -17.86 9.46 3.77
C ARG A 137 -16.87 8.57 3.00
N VAL A 138 -15.83 9.17 2.43
CA VAL A 138 -14.81 8.46 1.66
C VAL A 138 -13.63 8.10 2.57
N ALA A 139 -13.39 6.80 2.72
CA ALA A 139 -12.29 6.24 3.47
C ALA A 139 -11.20 5.73 2.52
N VAL A 140 -9.93 5.95 2.85
CA VAL A 140 -8.81 5.25 2.21
C VAL A 140 -8.34 4.13 3.12
N ILE A 141 -8.28 2.91 2.60
CA ILE A 141 -7.68 1.77 3.32
C ILE A 141 -6.46 1.28 2.53
N GLY A 142 -5.28 1.49 3.09
CA GLY A 142 -4.04 0.97 2.54
C GLY A 142 -3.54 -0.26 3.30
N ILE A 143 -3.05 -1.27 2.57
CA ILE A 143 -2.47 -2.49 3.14
C ILE A 143 -0.98 -2.50 2.85
N SER A 144 -0.12 -2.66 3.87
CA SER A 144 1.33 -2.83 3.69
C SER A 144 1.97 -1.72 2.84
N MET A 145 2.45 -2.02 1.63
CA MET A 145 2.94 -1.03 0.66
C MET A 145 1.86 0.02 0.34
N GLY A 146 0.60 -0.40 0.17
CA GLY A 146 -0.51 0.51 -0.07
C GLY A 146 -0.74 1.46 1.11
N ALA A 147 -0.53 1.01 2.34
CA ALA A 147 -0.53 1.88 3.51
C ALA A 147 0.62 2.90 3.48
N ALA A 148 1.81 2.49 3.01
CA ALA A 148 2.92 3.43 2.82
C ALA A 148 2.61 4.48 1.74
N VAL A 149 1.97 4.09 0.62
CA VAL A 149 1.46 5.03 -0.40
C VAL A 149 0.48 6.01 0.24
N ALA A 150 -0.53 5.52 0.95
CA ALA A 150 -1.55 6.35 1.58
C ALA A 150 -0.96 7.29 2.62
N ILE A 151 -0.15 6.82 3.58
CA ILE A 151 0.53 7.65 4.57
C ILE A 151 1.38 8.73 3.87
N SER A 152 2.11 8.35 2.81
CA SER A 152 2.94 9.30 2.09
C SER A 152 2.13 10.35 1.31
N ALA A 153 0.93 10.02 0.86
CA ALA A 153 0.00 10.94 0.20
C ALA A 153 -0.66 11.89 1.20
N PHE A 154 -1.23 11.37 2.29
CA PHE A 154 -1.87 12.21 3.32
C PHE A 154 -0.91 13.14 4.04
N GLY A 155 0.35 12.74 4.25
CA GLY A 155 1.40 13.59 4.82
C GLY A 155 2.12 14.48 3.80
N SER A 156 1.62 14.61 2.56
CA SER A 156 2.15 15.51 1.53
C SER A 156 1.52 16.90 1.61
N ASP A 157 1.99 17.82 0.78
CA ASP A 157 1.43 19.17 0.66
C ASP A 157 0.10 19.18 -0.12
N ASP A 158 -0.23 18.08 -0.78
CA ASP A 158 -1.45 17.84 -1.55
C ASP A 158 -2.06 16.49 -1.11
N PRO A 159 -2.76 16.45 0.06
CA PRO A 159 -3.38 15.22 0.56
C PRO A 159 -4.60 14.83 -0.30
N PRO A 160 -4.94 13.52 -0.37
CA PRO A 160 -6.21 13.08 -0.97
C PRO A 160 -7.43 13.71 -0.26
N ASP A 161 -8.47 14.04 -1.04
CA ASP A 161 -9.75 14.56 -0.52
C ASP A 161 -10.64 13.44 0.03
N ALA A 162 -10.13 12.73 1.03
CA ALA A 162 -10.85 11.68 1.75
C ALA A 162 -11.08 12.08 3.21
N ASP A 163 -12.13 11.50 3.83
CA ASP A 163 -12.55 11.86 5.18
C ASP A 163 -11.74 11.15 6.27
N LEU A 164 -11.13 9.99 5.95
CA LEU A 164 -10.31 9.25 6.91
C LEU A 164 -9.30 8.31 6.24
N LEU A 165 -8.31 7.87 7.02
CA LEU A 165 -7.26 6.94 6.61
C LEU A 165 -7.21 5.73 7.55
N ILE A 166 -7.18 4.52 6.98
CA ILE A 166 -6.84 3.29 7.69
C ILE A 166 -5.57 2.70 7.05
N ALA A 167 -4.53 2.50 7.86
CA ALA A 167 -3.27 1.91 7.44
C ALA A 167 -3.10 0.53 8.09
N SER A 168 -3.35 -0.54 7.32
CA SER A 168 -3.32 -1.93 7.77
C SER A 168 -1.95 -2.54 7.57
N GLY A 169 -1.29 -3.01 8.63
CA GLY A 169 0.05 -3.60 8.58
C GLY A 169 1.05 -2.72 7.82
N PRO A 170 1.19 -1.42 8.14
CA PRO A 170 1.82 -0.46 7.26
C PRO A 170 3.28 -0.78 6.98
N GLY A 171 3.68 -0.69 5.71
CA GLY A 171 5.05 -0.84 5.26
C GLY A 171 5.91 0.34 5.69
N LEU A 172 6.55 0.23 6.87
CA LEU A 172 7.32 1.31 7.49
C LEU A 172 8.80 0.97 7.71
N ARG A 173 9.27 -0.16 7.17
CA ARG A 173 10.69 -0.55 7.23
C ARG A 173 11.51 0.14 6.13
N GLY A 174 11.60 1.47 6.20
CA GLY A 174 12.43 2.26 5.29
C GLY A 174 13.93 2.17 5.59
N TRP A 175 14.72 2.96 4.85
CA TRP A 175 16.17 3.02 4.96
C TRP A 175 16.67 3.21 6.40
N GLY A 176 15.98 4.03 7.20
CA GLY A 176 16.35 4.33 8.58
C GLY A 176 16.31 3.12 9.52
N ALA A 177 15.47 2.12 9.23
CA ALA A 177 15.31 0.91 10.03
C ALA A 177 16.18 -0.27 9.56
N MET A 178 16.98 -0.10 8.49
CA MET A 178 17.81 -1.16 7.93
C MET A 178 19.24 -1.13 8.49
N ASN A 179 19.84 -2.31 8.60
CA ASN A 179 21.27 -2.47 8.88
C ASN A 179 22.13 -1.79 7.78
N PRO A 180 23.23 -1.10 8.13
CA PRO A 180 24.09 -0.41 7.16
C PRO A 180 24.62 -1.30 6.02
N ILE A 181 24.94 -2.56 6.28
CA ILE A 181 25.42 -3.51 5.26
C ILE A 181 24.32 -3.79 4.24
N TYR A 182 23.08 -4.00 4.71
CA TYR A 182 21.95 -4.22 3.80
C TYR A 182 21.61 -2.96 2.99
N LYS A 183 21.73 -1.76 3.59
CA LYS A 183 21.58 -0.49 2.86
C LYS A 183 22.57 -0.39 1.70
N ALA A 184 23.86 -0.57 2.00
CA ALA A 184 24.91 -0.50 0.99
C ALA A 184 24.74 -1.56 -0.10
N SER A 185 24.41 -2.80 0.28
CA SER A 185 24.18 -3.91 -0.65
C SER A 185 22.99 -3.64 -1.57
N LEU A 186 21.85 -3.21 -1.02
CA LEU A 186 20.65 -2.90 -1.81
C LEU A 186 20.90 -1.72 -2.74
N TRP A 187 21.51 -0.65 -2.24
CA TRP A 187 21.85 0.51 -3.08
C TRP A 187 22.77 0.13 -4.24
N MET A 188 23.86 -0.58 -3.94
CA MET A 188 24.84 -1.00 -4.94
C MET A 188 24.19 -1.91 -5.99
N SER A 189 23.41 -2.91 -5.56
CA SER A 189 22.75 -3.84 -6.47
C SER A 189 21.74 -3.13 -7.37
N ALA A 190 20.96 -2.18 -6.83
CA ALA A 190 19.98 -1.42 -7.60
C ALA A 190 20.63 -0.51 -8.67
N HIS A 191 21.86 -0.02 -8.42
CA HIS A 191 22.58 0.87 -9.34
C HIS A 191 23.60 0.15 -10.25
N THR A 192 23.77 -1.17 -10.09
CA THR A 192 24.62 -1.98 -10.96
C THR A 192 23.85 -3.01 -11.78
N ASN A 193 22.81 -3.61 -11.19
CA ASN A 193 21.98 -4.62 -11.83
C ASN A 193 20.51 -4.51 -11.37
N PRO A 194 19.79 -3.45 -11.74
CA PRO A 194 18.43 -3.17 -11.26
C PRO A 194 17.43 -4.28 -11.57
N GLY A 195 17.63 -4.99 -12.69
CA GLY A 195 16.78 -6.09 -13.13
C GLY A 195 17.02 -7.42 -12.42
N TRP A 196 18.01 -7.50 -11.52
CA TRP A 196 18.31 -8.74 -10.83
C TRP A 196 17.12 -9.21 -9.98
N ILE A 197 16.75 -10.50 -10.15
CA ILE A 197 15.66 -11.11 -9.38
C ILE A 197 16.17 -11.49 -8.00
N VAL A 198 15.52 -10.90 -6.98
CA VAL A 198 15.83 -11.19 -5.58
C VAL A 198 15.28 -12.57 -5.20
N ARG A 199 16.16 -13.41 -4.69
CA ARG A 199 15.79 -14.71 -4.12
C ARG A 199 16.20 -14.72 -2.66
N PRO A 200 15.30 -14.41 -1.72
CA PRO A 200 15.64 -14.48 -0.29
C PRO A 200 16.09 -15.90 0.04
N PRO A 201 17.17 -16.06 0.80
CA PRO A 201 17.59 -17.38 1.23
C PRO A 201 16.58 -17.94 2.23
N ALA A 202 15.76 -18.90 1.79
CA ALA A 202 14.66 -19.50 2.55
C ALA A 202 15.04 -20.04 3.95
N ARG A 203 16.32 -20.25 4.21
CA ARG A 203 16.82 -20.73 5.51
C ARG A 203 16.98 -19.64 6.57
N PHE A 204 16.95 -18.34 6.18
CA PHE A 204 17.30 -17.24 7.09
C PHE A 204 16.18 -16.21 7.27
N VAL A 205 15.09 -16.33 6.51
CA VAL A 205 13.98 -15.39 6.56
C VAL A 205 12.69 -16.17 6.76
N ARG A 206 12.07 -16.01 7.94
CA ARG A 206 10.71 -16.48 8.18
C ARG A 206 9.76 -15.48 7.54
N ILE A 207 9.02 -15.91 6.54
CA ILE A 207 7.97 -15.12 5.89
C ILE A 207 6.67 -15.89 6.09
N GLU A 208 5.91 -15.50 7.10
CA GLU A 208 4.58 -16.00 7.38
C GLU A 208 3.63 -14.81 7.34
N PRO A 209 3.03 -14.52 6.17
CA PRO A 209 2.21 -13.32 6.02
C PRO A 209 0.83 -13.45 6.67
N SER A 210 0.36 -14.66 6.95
CA SER A 210 -0.94 -14.97 7.55
C SER A 210 -0.94 -16.37 8.16
N ASP A 211 -1.81 -16.63 9.12
CA ASP A 211 -2.13 -17.96 9.64
C ASP A 211 -3.18 -18.71 8.80
N ASN A 212 -3.82 -18.04 7.84
CA ASN A 212 -4.80 -18.58 6.91
C ASN A 212 -4.12 -19.27 5.73
N ILE A 213 -3.66 -20.50 5.95
CA ILE A 213 -2.87 -21.26 4.96
C ILE A 213 -3.68 -21.60 3.71
N GLU A 214 -5.00 -21.82 3.84
CA GLU A 214 -5.86 -22.13 2.70
C GLU A 214 -5.96 -20.92 1.77
N MET A 215 -6.27 -19.75 2.32
CA MET A 215 -6.26 -18.47 1.59
C MET A 215 -4.90 -18.21 0.93
N LEU A 216 -3.78 -18.47 1.64
CA LEU A 216 -2.44 -18.30 1.05
C LEU A 216 -2.23 -19.20 -0.17
N ARG A 217 -2.70 -20.44 -0.16
CA ARG A 217 -2.60 -21.34 -1.32
C ARG A 217 -3.41 -20.83 -2.50
N GLU A 218 -4.62 -20.34 -2.25
CA GLU A 218 -5.50 -19.79 -3.28
C GLU A 218 -4.90 -18.55 -3.94
N ILE A 219 -4.47 -17.56 -3.16
CA ILE A 219 -3.89 -16.33 -3.70
C ILE A 219 -2.57 -16.58 -4.41
N TRP A 220 -1.75 -17.54 -3.94
CA TRP A 220 -0.51 -17.92 -4.63
C TRP A 220 -0.76 -18.73 -5.91
N ALA A 221 -1.94 -19.32 -6.08
CA ALA A 221 -2.31 -20.02 -7.33
C ALA A 221 -2.65 -19.03 -8.46
N THR A 222 -3.14 -17.83 -8.13
CA THR A 222 -3.49 -16.85 -9.16
C THR A 222 -2.25 -16.31 -9.92
N PRO A 223 -2.32 -16.17 -11.24
CA PRO A 223 -1.23 -15.58 -12.02
C PRO A 223 -1.05 -14.07 -11.78
N LEU A 224 -2.01 -13.40 -11.14
CA LEU A 224 -1.96 -11.96 -10.88
C LEU A 224 -1.03 -11.58 -9.72
N MET A 225 -0.76 -12.50 -8.78
CA MET A 225 0.27 -12.32 -7.76
C MET A 225 1.65 -12.29 -8.38
N LEU A 226 2.51 -11.34 -7.96
CA LEU A 226 3.93 -11.36 -8.32
C LEU A 226 4.69 -12.29 -7.37
N ARG A 227 5.36 -13.27 -7.95
CA ARG A 227 6.12 -14.28 -7.19
C ARG A 227 7.61 -13.99 -7.07
N GLN A 228 8.08 -12.99 -7.79
CA GLN A 228 9.50 -12.62 -7.86
C GLN A 228 9.60 -11.10 -7.92
N ASN A 229 10.57 -10.55 -7.22
CA ASN A 229 10.86 -9.14 -7.21
C ASN A 229 12.20 -8.84 -7.84
N ARG A 230 12.26 -7.80 -8.64
CA ARG A 230 13.49 -7.20 -9.12
C ARG A 230 14.13 -6.38 -8.00
N ILE A 231 15.44 -6.19 -8.08
CA ILE A 231 16.16 -5.39 -7.07
C ILE A 231 15.71 -3.92 -7.06
N ASP A 232 15.35 -3.36 -8.23
CA ASP A 232 14.80 -2.00 -8.33
C ASP A 232 13.41 -1.87 -7.67
N GLN A 233 12.56 -2.90 -7.71
CA GLN A 233 11.31 -2.92 -6.96
C GLN A 233 11.56 -2.92 -5.44
N VAL A 234 12.53 -3.72 -4.97
CA VAL A 234 12.89 -3.76 -3.54
C VAL A 234 13.48 -2.43 -3.10
N TYR A 235 14.32 -1.81 -3.93
CA TYR A 235 14.85 -0.46 -3.69
C TYR A 235 13.74 0.58 -3.60
N GLY A 236 12.80 0.54 -4.55
CA GLY A 236 11.65 1.44 -4.61
C GLY A 236 10.75 1.33 -3.39
N VAL A 237 10.34 0.10 -3.00
CA VAL A 237 9.48 -0.07 -1.83
C VAL A 237 10.16 0.37 -0.53
N VAL A 238 11.46 0.14 -0.36
CA VAL A 238 12.22 0.62 0.81
C VAL A 238 12.27 2.15 0.83
N THR A 239 12.40 2.80 -0.34
CA THR A 239 12.38 4.25 -0.46
C THR A 239 11.00 4.81 -0.12
N LEU A 240 9.93 4.22 -0.66
CA LEU A 240 8.55 4.57 -0.31
C LEU A 240 8.27 4.43 1.20
N MET A 241 8.71 3.35 1.82
CA MET A 241 8.57 3.14 3.27
C MET A 241 9.30 4.21 4.10
N GLU A 242 10.45 4.67 3.64
CA GLU A 242 11.16 5.80 4.29
C GLU A 242 10.42 7.13 4.09
N THR A 243 9.85 7.35 2.90
CA THR A 243 8.99 8.51 2.61
C THR A 243 7.75 8.49 3.50
N ALA A 244 7.09 7.34 3.64
CA ALA A 244 5.93 7.16 4.52
C ALA A 244 6.28 7.47 5.99
N HIS A 245 7.41 6.94 6.50
CA HIS A 245 7.88 7.26 7.85
C HIS A 245 8.06 8.78 8.06
N LYS A 246 8.75 9.46 7.13
CA LYS A 246 9.01 10.90 7.23
C LYS A 246 7.73 11.74 7.18
N ARG A 247 6.76 11.29 6.38
CA ARG A 247 5.49 11.99 6.18
C ARG A 247 4.43 11.64 7.22
N ALA A 248 4.56 10.54 7.95
CA ALA A 248 3.62 10.13 8.99
C ALA A 248 3.41 11.22 10.07
N ALA A 249 4.47 11.98 10.41
CA ALA A 249 4.40 13.11 11.33
C ALA A 249 3.58 14.32 10.80
N ARG A 250 3.24 14.31 9.50
CA ARG A 250 2.58 15.42 8.81
C ARG A 250 1.14 15.10 8.42
N ILE A 251 0.60 13.94 8.84
CA ILE A 251 -0.82 13.60 8.63
C ILE A 251 -1.67 14.71 9.25
N PRO A 252 -2.58 15.35 8.48
CA PRO A 252 -3.36 16.47 8.97
C PRO A 252 -4.27 16.07 10.15
N GLN A 253 -4.37 16.92 11.16
CA GLN A 253 -5.20 16.67 12.34
C GLN A 253 -6.69 16.48 12.01
N VAL A 254 -7.14 17.07 10.92
CA VAL A 254 -8.54 16.96 10.46
C VAL A 254 -8.85 15.60 9.83
N ILE A 255 -7.85 14.76 9.59
CA ILE A 255 -8.01 13.43 8.99
C ILE A 255 -7.93 12.37 10.10
N PRO A 256 -9.06 11.84 10.59
CA PRO A 256 -9.05 10.70 11.49
C PRO A 256 -8.24 9.56 10.86
N THR A 257 -7.28 9.05 11.60
CA THR A 257 -6.36 8.02 11.09
C THR A 257 -6.28 6.87 12.08
N LEU A 258 -6.43 5.65 11.57
CA LEU A 258 -6.21 4.41 12.30
C LEU A 258 -5.04 3.65 11.68
N MET A 259 -4.06 3.28 12.50
CA MET A 259 -2.97 2.40 12.09
C MET A 259 -3.04 1.09 12.86
N SER A 260 -3.12 -0.04 12.17
CA SER A 260 -3.19 -1.37 12.77
C SER A 260 -1.93 -2.17 12.53
N TYR A 261 -1.57 -3.02 13.50
CA TYR A 261 -0.40 -3.89 13.40
C TYR A 261 -0.64 -5.22 14.11
N GLY A 262 -0.17 -6.31 13.51
CA GLY A 262 -0.27 -7.65 14.06
C GLY A 262 1.00 -8.06 14.82
N ALA A 263 0.85 -8.65 16.00
CA ALA A 263 1.97 -9.11 16.82
C ALA A 263 2.85 -10.15 16.13
N ASN A 264 2.27 -10.91 15.20
CA ASN A 264 2.93 -11.96 14.43
C ASN A 264 3.28 -11.50 13.01
N ASP A 265 3.48 -10.20 12.79
CA ASP A 265 3.92 -9.70 11.49
C ASP A 265 5.40 -10.00 11.25
N TYR A 266 5.66 -11.08 10.52
CA TYR A 266 7.01 -11.50 10.11
C TYR A 266 7.42 -10.94 8.72
N VAL A 267 6.57 -10.11 8.10
CA VAL A 267 6.84 -9.49 6.79
C VAL A 267 7.40 -8.09 6.96
N VAL A 268 6.77 -7.27 7.80
CA VAL A 268 7.23 -5.94 8.16
C VAL A 268 7.69 -5.95 9.62
N PRO A 269 9.00 -6.11 9.89
CA PRO A 269 9.51 -6.14 11.26
C PRO A 269 9.18 -4.86 12.03
N GLU A 270 8.91 -5.03 13.33
CA GLU A 270 8.43 -3.97 14.23
C GLU A 270 9.37 -2.77 14.40
N GLU A 271 10.66 -2.88 14.04
CA GLU A 271 11.60 -1.75 14.18
C GLU A 271 11.16 -0.51 13.39
N GLY A 272 10.62 -0.72 12.17
CA GLY A 272 10.10 0.37 11.36
C GLY A 272 8.84 1.00 11.95
N VAL A 273 7.96 0.17 12.49
CA VAL A 273 6.73 0.59 13.18
C VAL A 273 7.06 1.32 14.47
N LYS A 274 7.96 0.78 15.31
CA LYS A 274 8.47 1.42 16.54
C LYS A 274 9.11 2.79 16.27
N ARG A 275 9.88 2.87 15.18
CA ARG A 275 10.50 4.14 14.77
C ARG A 275 9.43 5.17 14.39
N THR A 276 8.38 4.75 13.68
CA THR A 276 7.32 5.63 13.21
C THR A 276 6.37 6.01 14.33
N ALA A 277 6.05 5.11 15.25
CA ALA A 277 5.23 5.39 16.43
C ALA A 277 5.70 6.61 17.23
N LYS A 278 7.03 6.83 17.30
CA LYS A 278 7.65 7.96 18.02
C LYS A 278 7.39 9.33 17.38
N VAL A 279 7.00 9.36 16.12
CA VAL A 279 6.77 10.60 15.35
C VAL A 279 5.31 10.78 14.94
N LEU A 280 4.44 9.82 15.26
CA LEU A 280 3.01 9.93 14.96
C LEU A 280 2.38 11.06 15.77
N PRO A 281 1.55 11.90 15.13
CA PRO A 281 0.71 12.87 15.84
C PRO A 281 -0.25 12.18 16.83
N GLU A 282 -0.61 12.87 17.91
CA GLU A 282 -1.48 12.32 18.97
C GLU A 282 -2.87 11.89 18.46
N HIS A 283 -3.40 12.56 17.44
CA HIS A 283 -4.71 12.25 16.86
C HIS A 283 -4.73 10.95 16.05
N VAL A 284 -3.56 10.41 15.67
CA VAL A 284 -3.49 9.12 14.97
C VAL A 284 -3.73 8.00 15.98
N ARG A 285 -4.83 7.28 15.83
CA ARG A 285 -5.15 6.11 16.65
C ARG A 285 -4.35 4.90 16.17
N THR A 286 -4.02 4.04 17.10
CA THR A 286 -3.32 2.79 16.80
C THR A 286 -4.06 1.61 17.42
N VAL A 287 -4.00 0.45 16.76
CA VAL A 287 -4.56 -0.81 17.28
C VAL A 287 -3.59 -1.96 17.07
N TYR A 288 -3.42 -2.80 18.08
CA TYR A 288 -2.50 -3.92 18.10
C TYR A 288 -3.26 -5.24 18.23
N TYR A 289 -3.18 -6.08 17.21
CA TYR A 289 -3.84 -7.39 17.21
C TYR A 289 -2.84 -8.46 17.65
N GLU A 290 -2.99 -8.95 18.88
CA GLU A 290 -2.07 -9.93 19.49
C GLU A 290 -1.96 -11.24 18.71
N ALA A 291 -3.05 -11.70 18.08
CA ALA A 291 -3.06 -12.87 17.22
C ALA A 291 -2.89 -12.52 15.73
N GLY A 292 -2.81 -11.24 15.35
CA GLY A 292 -2.73 -10.78 13.97
C GLY A 292 -1.38 -11.04 13.34
N TYR A 293 -1.41 -11.36 12.06
CA TYR A 293 -0.23 -11.46 11.17
C TYR A 293 -0.15 -10.21 10.29
N HIS A 294 0.60 -10.31 9.19
CA HIS A 294 0.73 -9.19 8.25
C HIS A 294 -0.54 -8.92 7.46
N MET A 295 -1.22 -9.99 7.03
CA MET A 295 -2.43 -9.89 6.21
C MET A 295 -3.69 -9.80 7.08
N LEU A 296 -3.77 -8.79 7.96
CA LEU A 296 -4.83 -8.62 8.97
C LEU A 296 -6.26 -8.79 8.42
N LEU A 297 -6.52 -8.33 7.19
CA LEU A 297 -7.83 -8.47 6.55
C LEU A 297 -8.11 -9.88 5.99
N ARG A 298 -7.16 -10.81 6.09
CA ARG A 298 -7.22 -12.16 5.53
C ARG A 298 -6.77 -13.26 6.48
N ASP A 299 -6.38 -12.90 7.70
CA ASP A 299 -6.05 -13.86 8.77
C ASP A 299 -7.28 -14.66 9.19
N LEU A 300 -7.10 -15.78 9.90
CA LEU A 300 -8.21 -16.59 10.41
C LEU A 300 -9.15 -15.78 11.34
N GLN A 301 -8.65 -14.74 11.99
CA GLN A 301 -9.41 -13.84 12.85
C GLN A 301 -9.72 -12.48 12.18
N SER A 302 -9.69 -12.41 10.85
CA SER A 302 -9.87 -11.16 10.09
C SER A 302 -11.22 -10.48 10.33
N GLU A 303 -12.28 -11.22 10.69
CA GLU A 303 -13.61 -10.64 10.96
C GLU A 303 -13.54 -9.54 12.04
N ARG A 304 -12.77 -9.74 13.11
CA ARG A 304 -12.55 -8.69 14.15
C ARG A 304 -11.94 -7.42 13.57
N VAL A 305 -11.04 -7.57 12.61
CA VAL A 305 -10.40 -6.44 11.92
C VAL A 305 -11.40 -5.75 10.99
N HIS A 306 -12.23 -6.55 10.29
CA HIS A 306 -13.29 -6.01 9.43
C HIS A 306 -14.30 -5.19 10.25
N GLU A 307 -14.70 -5.67 11.44
CA GLU A 307 -15.59 -4.97 12.37
C GLU A 307 -14.98 -3.67 12.88
N ASP A 308 -13.72 -3.70 13.31
CA ASP A 308 -13.01 -2.52 13.81
C ASP A 308 -12.88 -1.44 12.74
N TYR A 309 -12.55 -1.83 11.50
CA TYR A 309 -12.42 -0.88 10.40
C TYR A 309 -13.78 -0.29 10.03
N LEU A 310 -14.83 -1.11 9.98
CA LEU A 310 -16.20 -0.64 9.75
C LEU A 310 -16.65 0.34 10.84
N ALA A 311 -16.39 0.00 12.11
CA ALA A 311 -16.71 0.87 13.24
C ALA A 311 -15.98 2.21 13.13
N PHE A 312 -14.68 2.19 12.78
CA PHE A 312 -13.89 3.40 12.59
C PHE A 312 -14.36 4.23 11.38
N ILE A 313 -14.78 3.59 10.29
CA ILE A 313 -15.37 4.30 9.13
C ILE A 313 -16.65 5.05 9.55
N LYS A 314 -17.50 4.40 10.35
CA LYS A 314 -18.78 4.96 10.79
C LYS A 314 -18.60 6.01 11.89
N ASP A 315 -17.74 5.74 12.86
CA ASP A 315 -17.45 6.65 13.99
C ASP A 315 -15.95 6.59 14.36
N PRO A 316 -15.12 7.47 13.78
CA PRO A 316 -13.69 7.49 14.07
C PRO A 316 -13.32 7.76 15.53
N GLY A 317 -14.23 8.39 16.30
CA GLY A 317 -14.07 8.65 17.73
C GLY A 317 -14.54 7.51 18.63
N GLY A 318 -15.32 6.58 18.10
CA GLY A 318 -15.92 5.46 18.83
C GLY A 318 -14.93 4.39 19.30
N GLN A 319 -15.43 3.49 20.13
CA GLN A 319 -14.65 2.33 20.54
C GLN A 319 -14.58 1.29 19.40
N LEU A 320 -13.41 0.65 19.26
CA LEU A 320 -13.26 -0.47 18.35
C LEU A 320 -13.88 -1.74 18.99
N PRO A 321 -14.76 -2.47 18.27
CA PRO A 321 -15.45 -3.64 18.78
C PRO A 321 -14.55 -4.74 19.34
N SER A 322 -13.35 -4.91 18.75
CA SER A 322 -12.39 -5.91 19.21
C SER A 322 -11.89 -5.69 20.63
N GLY A 323 -11.92 -4.44 21.12
CA GLY A 323 -11.26 -4.05 22.36
C GLY A 323 -9.74 -4.22 22.35
N SER A 324 -9.14 -4.40 21.18
CA SER A 324 -7.69 -4.56 21.03
C SER A 324 -6.95 -3.32 21.50
N PRO A 325 -5.79 -3.48 22.19
CA PRO A 325 -5.05 -2.35 22.74
C PRO A 325 -4.38 -1.48 21.65
N GLU A 326 -3.93 -0.31 22.05
CA GLU A 326 -3.03 0.51 21.23
C GLU A 326 -1.66 -0.16 21.05
N TRP A 327 -0.87 0.36 20.13
CA TRP A 327 0.49 -0.12 19.92
C TRP A 327 1.33 0.01 21.20
N PRO A 328 2.02 -1.07 21.62
CA PRO A 328 2.83 -1.05 22.85
C PRO A 328 4.11 -0.22 22.73
N PHE A 329 4.37 0.41 21.60
CA PHE A 329 5.59 1.15 21.28
C PHE A 329 5.41 2.66 21.21
N ARG A 330 4.27 3.17 21.57
CA ARG A 330 3.95 4.60 21.54
C ARG A 330 4.27 5.28 22.87
#